data_b74e47f81c439442e445069fc960b48e
#
_entry.id   b74e47f81c439442e445069fc960b48e
#
_cell.length_a   1.000
_cell.length_b   1.000
_cell.length_c   1.000
_cell.angle_alpha   90.00
_cell.angle_beta   90.00
_cell.angle_gamma   90.00
#
_symmetry.space_group_name_H-M   'P 1'
#
loop_
_entity.id
_entity.type
_entity.pdbx_description
1 polymer ?
#
loop_
_entity_poly.entity_id
_entity_poly.type
_entity_poly.pdbx_seq_one_letter_code
_entity_poly.pdbx_strand_id
1 'polypeptide(L)'
;MEIDRSKIIAALGGPDTIRRMDSEAKAEALEGYLSKQLDLSVFTKLGAPSEPLTVGELDAQIETRPVRRGIGTLFAASGTNPFGNRLPSEPESVSRLAPMPAQPTLLDYFHLRFAPATHVLQSADKALTAGLPEEITLACLLHDVAQVLMKADHGWWAAQLFEPYVSEQVAFAIRYHQALRFYPDPSVGYDYPQLYNLIFGTDYTPPPYIEAAYQYCRNHKWYMAARLVTVNDLYSFDPNHIVDPAKFTDIIGRHFKQPKEGLGYDNSPVAHMWRTIANPDAPL
;
A
#
# COMPACT_ATOMS: atom_id res chain seq x y z
N MET A 1 -10.01 3.32 16.67
CA MET A 1 -8.80 4.18 16.71
C MET A 1 -9.28 5.62 16.86
N GLU A 2 -8.87 6.32 17.89
CA GLU A 2 -9.18 7.72 18.04
C GLU A 2 -8.25 8.55 17.17
N ILE A 3 -8.79 9.29 16.22
CA ILE A 3 -8.02 10.11 15.27
C ILE A 3 -7.83 11.49 15.92
N ASP A 4 -6.63 11.73 16.43
CA ASP A 4 -6.24 13.02 17.01
C ASP A 4 -5.41 13.81 15.98
N ARG A 5 -5.99 14.93 15.52
CA ARG A 5 -5.34 15.84 14.55
C ARG A 5 -3.97 16.31 15.02
N SER A 6 -3.82 16.60 16.30
CA SER A 6 -2.57 17.11 16.86
C SER A 6 -1.44 16.07 16.74
N LYS A 7 -1.77 14.81 17.03
CA LYS A 7 -0.84 13.69 16.91
C LYS A 7 -0.42 13.44 15.46
N ILE A 8 -1.38 13.51 14.54
CA ILE A 8 -1.09 13.37 13.11
C ILE A 8 -0.17 14.49 12.63
N ILE A 9 -0.50 15.74 12.95
CA ILE A 9 0.33 16.90 12.56
C ILE A 9 1.74 16.78 13.11
N ALA A 10 1.90 16.38 14.37
CA ALA A 10 3.19 16.17 14.99
C ALA A 10 3.99 15.05 14.29
N ALA A 11 3.34 13.92 14.00
CA ALA A 11 3.96 12.79 13.32
C ALA A 11 4.38 13.09 11.88
N LEU A 12 3.71 14.03 11.23
CA LEU A 12 4.05 14.49 9.88
C LEU A 12 5.10 15.64 9.87
N GLY A 13 5.75 15.91 10.98
CA GLY A 13 6.82 16.92 11.08
C GLY A 13 6.35 18.32 11.42
N GLY A 14 5.12 18.46 11.91
CA GLY A 14 4.57 19.71 12.40
C GLY A 14 3.87 20.59 11.33
N PRO A 15 3.21 21.67 11.77
CA PRO A 15 2.35 22.47 10.89
C PRO A 15 3.11 23.17 9.75
N ASP A 16 4.37 23.54 9.96
CA ASP A 16 5.18 24.20 8.92
C ASP A 16 5.60 23.23 7.82
N THR A 17 5.89 22.00 8.16
CA THR A 17 6.18 20.93 7.20
C THR A 17 4.94 20.65 6.34
N ILE A 18 3.78 20.50 6.99
CA ILE A 18 2.52 20.24 6.28
C ILE A 18 2.14 21.40 5.35
N ARG A 19 2.37 22.65 5.76
CA ARG A 19 2.09 23.82 4.88
C ARG A 19 2.93 23.82 3.60
N ARG A 20 4.12 23.26 3.62
CA ARG A 20 5.02 23.18 2.45
C ARG A 20 4.73 22.01 1.53
N MET A 21 4.01 21.02 2.01
CA MET A 21 3.59 19.87 1.21
C MET A 21 2.49 20.30 0.25
N ASP A 22 2.54 19.84 -0.99
CA ASP A 22 1.38 19.83 -1.85
C ASP A 22 0.34 18.82 -1.33
N SER A 23 -0.77 18.77 -1.97
CA SER A 23 -1.91 17.99 -1.51
C SER A 23 -1.74 16.50 -1.67
N GLU A 24 -1.08 16.09 -2.71
CA GLU A 24 -0.77 14.68 -2.93
C GLU A 24 0.19 14.20 -1.85
N ALA A 25 1.27 14.94 -1.61
CA ALA A 25 2.22 14.65 -0.55
C ALA A 25 1.57 14.59 0.84
N LYS A 26 0.56 15.44 1.10
CA LYS A 26 -0.20 15.40 2.36
C LYS A 26 -1.05 14.13 2.49
N ALA A 27 -1.77 13.75 1.42
CA ALA A 27 -2.59 12.54 1.41
C ALA A 27 -1.71 11.29 1.64
N GLU A 28 -0.61 11.18 0.89
CA GLU A 28 0.34 10.08 1.01
C GLU A 28 0.99 10.01 2.40
N ALA A 29 1.37 11.15 2.96
CA ALA A 29 1.93 11.22 4.30
C ALA A 29 0.92 10.74 5.36
N LEU A 30 -0.37 11.09 5.19
CA LEU A 30 -1.44 10.63 6.08
C LEU A 30 -1.64 9.12 5.97
N GLU A 31 -1.76 8.59 4.76
CA GLU A 31 -1.92 7.15 4.55
C GLU A 31 -0.73 6.38 5.09
N GLY A 32 0.49 6.88 4.85
CA GLY A 32 1.69 6.32 5.43
C GLY A 32 1.69 6.33 6.96
N TYR A 33 1.13 7.37 7.58
CA TYR A 33 0.94 7.40 9.04
C TYR A 33 -0.07 6.36 9.51
N LEU A 34 -1.24 6.27 8.86
CA LEU A 34 -2.27 5.30 9.22
C LEU A 34 -1.81 3.86 9.01
N SER A 35 -1.12 3.58 7.92
CA SER A 35 -0.53 2.27 7.63
C SER A 35 0.48 1.87 8.72
N LYS A 36 1.33 2.80 9.16
CA LYS A 36 2.27 2.55 10.27
C LYS A 36 1.56 2.19 11.58
N GLN A 37 0.46 2.89 11.90
CA GLN A 37 -0.30 2.61 13.13
C GLN A 37 -0.93 1.21 13.07
N LEU A 38 -1.48 0.86 11.94
CA LEU A 38 -2.05 -0.45 11.70
C LEU A 38 -1.02 -1.56 11.84
N ASP A 39 0.10 -1.39 11.19
CA ASP A 39 1.20 -2.33 11.19
C ASP A 39 1.73 -2.60 12.60
N LEU A 40 1.86 -1.56 13.40
CA LEU A 40 2.30 -1.68 14.78
C LEU A 40 1.28 -2.44 15.63
N SER A 41 -0.01 -2.23 15.38
CA SER A 41 -1.06 -2.95 16.09
C SER A 41 -1.05 -4.45 15.77
N VAL A 42 -0.71 -4.85 14.56
CA VAL A 42 -0.53 -6.26 14.18
C VAL A 42 0.65 -6.87 14.93
N PHE A 43 1.78 -6.17 15.03
CA PHE A 43 2.94 -6.65 15.80
C PHE A 43 2.66 -6.75 17.29
N THR A 44 1.86 -5.85 17.85
CA THR A 44 1.44 -5.91 19.25
C THR A 44 0.69 -7.21 19.54
N LYS A 45 -0.16 -7.66 18.63
CA LYS A 45 -0.88 -8.93 18.72
C LYS A 45 0.01 -10.17 18.59
N LEU A 46 1.16 -10.03 17.93
CA LEU A 46 2.14 -11.11 17.77
C LEU A 46 3.19 -11.16 18.89
N GLY A 47 2.94 -10.52 20.02
CA GLY A 47 3.79 -10.55 21.21
C GLY A 47 4.67 -9.33 21.44
N ALA A 48 4.39 -8.21 20.77
CA ALA A 48 5.00 -6.92 21.10
C ALA A 48 4.38 -6.31 22.39
N PRO A 49 4.98 -5.28 23.01
CA PRO A 49 4.50 -4.68 24.23
C PRO A 49 3.03 -4.26 24.16
N SER A 50 2.27 -4.50 25.23
CA SER A 50 0.82 -4.25 25.29
C SER A 50 0.46 -2.77 25.53
N GLU A 51 1.44 -1.90 25.79
CA GLU A 51 1.20 -0.50 26.03
C GLU A 51 1.30 0.32 24.73
N PRO A 52 0.45 1.37 24.57
CA PRO A 52 0.53 2.23 23.39
C PRO A 52 1.88 2.95 23.39
N LEU A 53 2.63 2.77 22.34
CA LEU A 53 3.92 3.39 22.13
C LEU A 53 3.76 4.87 21.77
N THR A 54 4.66 5.70 22.25
CA THR A 54 4.79 7.09 21.80
C THR A 54 5.24 7.13 20.33
N VAL A 55 4.99 8.24 19.64
CA VAL A 55 5.44 8.40 18.24
C VAL A 55 6.95 8.23 18.11
N GLY A 56 7.72 8.70 19.09
CA GLY A 56 9.18 8.52 19.10
C GLY A 56 9.61 7.06 19.28
N GLU A 57 8.93 6.31 20.13
CA GLU A 57 9.16 4.88 20.33
C GLU A 57 8.72 4.07 19.10
N LEU A 58 7.64 4.49 18.44
CA LEU A 58 7.19 3.92 17.19
C LEU A 58 8.22 4.13 16.08
N ASP A 59 8.76 5.34 15.94
CA ASP A 59 9.79 5.66 14.97
C ASP A 59 11.10 4.92 15.25
N ALA A 60 11.52 4.84 16.49
CA ALA A 60 12.70 4.07 16.89
C ALA A 60 12.53 2.56 16.60
N GLN A 61 11.34 2.00 16.85
CA GLN A 61 11.07 0.60 16.51
C GLN A 61 10.98 0.36 14.98
N ILE A 62 10.48 1.33 14.23
CA ILE A 62 10.44 1.29 12.78
C ILE A 62 11.87 1.33 12.21
N GLU A 63 12.77 2.08 12.83
CA GLU A 63 14.19 2.14 12.43
C GLU A 63 14.94 0.84 12.66
N THR A 64 14.60 0.13 13.72
CA THR A 64 15.25 -1.13 14.08
C THR A 64 14.62 -2.36 13.42
N ARG A 65 13.43 -2.23 12.85
CA ARG A 65 12.73 -3.33 12.18
C ARG A 65 13.00 -3.30 10.68
N PRO A 66 13.43 -4.42 10.09
CA PRO A 66 13.71 -4.49 8.66
C PRO A 66 12.48 -4.30 7.76
N VAL A 67 11.29 -4.09 8.27
CA VAL A 67 10.04 -4.14 7.49
C VAL A 67 9.42 -2.77 7.20
N ARG A 68 10.10 -1.63 7.49
CA ARG A 68 9.29 -0.42 7.52
C ARG A 68 9.93 0.91 7.25
N ARG A 69 9.98 1.34 5.97
CA ARG A 69 10.09 2.77 5.63
C ARG A 69 9.93 3.03 4.15
N GLY A 70 8.77 3.42 3.67
CA GLY A 70 8.60 3.85 2.29
C GLY A 70 9.27 2.89 1.31
N ILE A 71 10.09 3.39 0.42
CA ILE A 71 10.90 2.56 -0.48
C ILE A 71 11.76 1.54 0.29
N GLY A 72 12.25 1.90 1.47
CA GLY A 72 12.99 1.02 2.36
C GLY A 72 12.14 -0.09 2.98
N THR A 73 10.82 -0.03 2.92
CA THR A 73 9.98 -1.06 3.55
C THR A 73 10.17 -2.43 2.91
N LEU A 74 10.24 -2.50 1.60
CA LEU A 74 10.55 -3.73 0.89
C LEU A 74 12.02 -4.12 1.01
N PHE A 75 12.93 -3.15 1.00
CA PHE A 75 14.37 -3.38 1.02
C PHE A 75 14.92 -3.57 2.43
N ALA A 76 14.35 -2.91 3.43
CA ALA A 76 14.77 -3.04 4.82
C ALA A 76 14.51 -4.43 5.39
N ALA A 77 13.60 -5.19 4.79
CA ALA A 77 13.37 -6.58 5.18
C ALA A 77 14.59 -7.48 4.93
N SER A 78 15.57 -7.07 4.13
CA SER A 78 16.84 -7.78 3.93
C SER A 78 17.87 -7.57 5.05
N GLY A 79 17.65 -6.61 5.94
CA GLY A 79 18.64 -6.17 6.93
C GLY A 79 19.77 -5.32 6.36
N THR A 80 19.62 -4.84 5.14
CA THR A 80 20.50 -3.86 4.50
C THR A 80 19.75 -2.55 4.28
N ASN A 81 20.47 -1.43 4.22
CA ASN A 81 19.83 -0.21 3.77
C ASN A 81 19.52 -0.31 2.25
N PRO A 82 18.57 0.52 1.72
CA PRO A 82 18.20 0.49 0.30
C PRO A 82 19.37 0.72 -0.68
N PHE A 83 20.50 1.19 -0.19
CA PHE A 83 21.70 1.49 -0.97
C PHE A 83 22.80 0.45 -0.81
N GLY A 84 22.49 -0.72 -0.25
CA GLY A 84 23.40 -1.86 -0.19
C GLY A 84 24.47 -1.80 0.91
N ASN A 85 24.48 -0.78 1.75
CA ASN A 85 25.42 -0.67 2.85
C ASN A 85 24.81 -1.16 4.15
N ARG A 86 25.44 -2.12 4.82
CA ARG A 86 25.10 -2.47 6.21
C ARG A 86 25.32 -1.25 7.10
N LEU A 87 24.37 -0.97 7.96
CA LEU A 87 24.59 0.01 9.02
C LEU A 87 25.69 -0.51 9.96
N PRO A 88 26.72 0.29 10.29
CA PRO A 88 27.87 -0.17 11.06
C PRO A 88 27.56 -0.71 12.46
N SER A 89 26.34 -0.53 12.94
CA SER A 89 25.88 -0.93 14.28
C SER A 89 24.98 -2.17 14.28
N GLU A 90 24.70 -2.78 13.15
CA GLU A 90 23.82 -3.96 13.11
C GLU A 90 24.59 -5.22 13.52
N PRO A 91 24.09 -5.97 14.54
CA PRO A 91 24.68 -7.24 14.90
C PRO A 91 24.58 -8.26 13.75
N GLU A 92 25.53 -9.16 13.65
CA GLU A 92 25.55 -10.25 12.64
C GLU A 92 24.29 -11.13 12.63
N SER A 93 23.44 -11.00 13.64
CA SER A 93 22.18 -11.72 13.81
C SER A 93 20.96 -11.07 13.16
N VAL A 94 21.12 -10.03 12.33
CA VAL A 94 19.98 -9.45 11.60
C VAL A 94 19.37 -10.51 10.71
N SER A 95 18.13 -10.83 10.97
CA SER A 95 17.35 -11.81 10.24
C SER A 95 17.36 -11.47 8.75
N ARG A 96 17.97 -12.32 7.96
CA ARG A 96 17.87 -12.23 6.50
C ARG A 96 16.45 -12.52 6.07
N LEU A 97 16.03 -11.93 4.96
CA LEU A 97 14.77 -12.30 4.30
C LEU A 97 14.72 -13.81 4.09
N ALA A 98 13.57 -14.40 4.36
CA ALA A 98 13.32 -15.76 3.96
C ALA A 98 13.55 -15.89 2.45
N PRO A 99 14.22 -16.95 1.99
CA PRO A 99 14.47 -17.15 0.57
C PRO A 99 13.15 -17.28 -0.19
N MET A 100 13.08 -16.67 -1.37
CA MET A 100 11.97 -16.88 -2.28
C MET A 100 12.03 -18.25 -2.91
N PRO A 101 10.89 -18.90 -3.21
CA PRO A 101 10.86 -20.11 -4.03
C PRO A 101 11.50 -19.88 -5.40
N ALA A 102 11.96 -20.96 -6.05
CA ALA A 102 12.56 -20.88 -7.39
C ALA A 102 11.59 -20.36 -8.47
N GLN A 103 10.30 -20.54 -8.26
CA GLN A 103 9.22 -20.06 -9.13
C GLN A 103 8.22 -19.26 -8.28
N PRO A 104 8.53 -18.00 -7.92
CA PRO A 104 7.73 -17.24 -6.99
C PRO A 104 6.34 -16.94 -7.53
N THR A 105 5.33 -17.15 -6.69
CA THR A 105 3.95 -16.78 -6.95
C THR A 105 3.61 -15.43 -6.32
N LEU A 106 2.47 -14.85 -6.70
CA LEU A 106 1.97 -13.65 -6.06
C LEU A 106 1.74 -13.85 -4.55
N LEU A 107 1.25 -15.02 -4.14
CA LEU A 107 1.07 -15.34 -2.72
C LEU A 107 2.39 -15.41 -1.95
N ASP A 108 3.44 -15.94 -2.57
CA ASP A 108 4.78 -15.92 -1.95
C ASP A 108 5.25 -14.49 -1.68
N TYR A 109 4.98 -13.56 -2.60
CA TYR A 109 5.27 -12.14 -2.35
C TYR A 109 4.45 -11.55 -1.21
N PHE A 110 3.16 -11.86 -1.09
CA PHE A 110 2.36 -11.43 0.05
C PHE A 110 2.88 -11.96 1.38
N HIS A 111 3.31 -13.21 1.43
CA HIS A 111 3.84 -13.82 2.65
C HIS A 111 5.27 -13.38 2.99
N LEU A 112 6.11 -13.15 1.98
CA LEU A 112 7.55 -13.02 2.18
C LEU A 112 8.10 -11.61 1.91
N ARG A 113 7.38 -10.75 1.17
CA ARG A 113 7.88 -9.44 0.73
C ARG A 113 6.95 -8.27 1.00
N PHE A 114 5.64 -8.43 0.78
CA PHE A 114 4.68 -7.34 0.96
C PHE A 114 4.18 -7.21 2.40
N ALA A 115 4.75 -7.93 3.34
CA ALA A 115 4.35 -7.84 4.74
C ALA A 115 4.80 -6.51 5.37
N PRO A 116 3.93 -5.92 6.21
CA PRO A 116 2.55 -6.29 6.41
C PRO A 116 1.63 -5.61 5.39
N ALA A 117 0.90 -6.40 4.65
CA ALA A 117 -0.05 -5.94 3.65
C ALA A 117 -1.46 -5.72 4.24
N THR A 118 -1.58 -5.41 5.52
CA THR A 118 -2.85 -5.42 6.28
C THR A 118 -3.91 -4.54 5.64
N HIS A 119 -3.54 -3.35 5.17
CA HIS A 119 -4.46 -2.42 4.53
C HIS A 119 -5.09 -3.01 3.25
N VAL A 120 -4.27 -3.46 2.32
CA VAL A 120 -4.78 -4.02 1.05
C VAL A 120 -5.55 -5.32 1.25
N LEU A 121 -5.15 -6.13 2.23
CA LEU A 121 -5.89 -7.34 2.61
C LEU A 121 -7.27 -7.01 3.17
N GLN A 122 -7.38 -5.99 4.02
CA GLN A 122 -8.67 -5.53 4.55
C GLN A 122 -9.54 -4.89 3.46
N SER A 123 -8.95 -4.11 2.56
CA SER A 123 -9.66 -3.53 1.41
C SER A 123 -10.25 -4.63 0.52
N ALA A 124 -9.46 -5.64 0.19
CA ALA A 124 -9.93 -6.79 -0.57
C ALA A 124 -10.99 -7.61 0.18
N ASP A 125 -10.85 -7.77 1.49
CA ASP A 125 -11.83 -8.49 2.31
C ASP A 125 -13.18 -7.77 2.40
N LYS A 126 -13.17 -6.45 2.48
CA LYS A 126 -14.38 -5.63 2.39
C LYS A 126 -15.08 -5.81 1.04
N ALA A 127 -14.32 -5.74 -0.06
CA ALA A 127 -14.85 -5.94 -1.39
C ALA A 127 -15.48 -7.33 -1.58
N LEU A 128 -14.78 -8.37 -1.12
CA LEU A 128 -15.27 -9.76 -1.15
C LEU A 128 -16.54 -9.93 -0.31
N THR A 129 -16.55 -9.41 0.91
CA THR A 129 -17.70 -9.50 1.83
C THR A 129 -18.91 -8.75 1.30
N ALA A 130 -18.70 -7.64 0.60
CA ALA A 130 -19.74 -6.87 -0.07
C ALA A 130 -20.28 -7.57 -1.35
N GLY A 131 -19.74 -8.72 -1.74
CA GLY A 131 -20.14 -9.45 -2.94
C GLY A 131 -19.77 -8.74 -4.25
N LEU A 132 -18.73 -7.92 -4.24
CA LEU A 132 -18.26 -7.25 -5.47
C LEU A 132 -17.61 -8.26 -6.43
N PRO A 133 -17.52 -7.93 -7.72
CA PRO A 133 -16.83 -8.76 -8.70
C PRO A 133 -15.40 -9.11 -8.25
N GLU A 134 -14.95 -10.31 -8.52
CA GLU A 134 -13.62 -10.80 -8.12
C GLU A 134 -12.47 -9.94 -8.67
N GLU A 135 -12.63 -9.35 -9.86
CA GLU A 135 -11.66 -8.42 -10.43
C GLU A 135 -11.51 -7.15 -9.58
N ILE A 136 -12.61 -6.66 -8.98
CA ILE A 136 -12.56 -5.53 -8.06
C ILE A 136 -11.89 -5.94 -6.75
N THR A 137 -12.19 -7.12 -6.24
CA THR A 137 -11.50 -7.68 -5.07
C THR A 137 -9.99 -7.80 -5.32
N LEU A 138 -9.58 -8.29 -6.49
CA LEU A 138 -8.17 -8.35 -6.87
C LEU A 138 -7.57 -6.94 -6.99
N ALA A 139 -8.27 -5.98 -7.59
CA ALA A 139 -7.78 -4.60 -7.66
C ALA A 139 -7.57 -4.01 -6.25
N CYS A 140 -8.50 -4.24 -5.32
CA CYS A 140 -8.36 -3.85 -3.92
C CYS A 140 -7.16 -4.52 -3.23
N LEU A 141 -6.85 -5.76 -3.57
CA LEU A 141 -5.69 -6.47 -3.03
C LEU A 141 -4.36 -5.89 -3.50
N LEU A 142 -4.32 -5.27 -4.69
CA LEU A 142 -3.08 -4.86 -5.36
C LEU A 142 -2.84 -3.35 -5.36
N HIS A 143 -3.85 -2.51 -5.07
CA HIS A 143 -3.83 -1.08 -5.38
C HIS A 143 -2.68 -0.31 -4.72
N ASP A 144 -2.35 -0.63 -3.47
CA ASP A 144 -1.38 0.09 -2.64
C ASP A 144 -0.05 -0.65 -2.44
N VAL A 145 0.16 -1.78 -3.10
CA VAL A 145 1.40 -2.55 -2.96
C VAL A 145 2.64 -1.71 -3.28
N ALA A 146 2.56 -0.80 -4.25
CA ALA A 146 3.67 0.05 -4.62
C ALA A 146 3.86 1.28 -3.71
N GLN A 147 2.96 1.56 -2.76
CA GLN A 147 3.07 2.71 -1.85
C GLN A 147 4.36 2.66 -1.01
N VAL A 148 4.87 1.47 -0.71
CA VAL A 148 6.13 1.29 0.01
C VAL A 148 7.35 1.65 -0.82
N LEU A 149 7.24 1.60 -2.15
CA LEU A 149 8.31 1.97 -3.10
C LEU A 149 8.22 3.44 -3.46
N MET A 150 7.01 3.91 -3.75
CA MET A 150 6.77 5.25 -4.26
C MET A 150 5.44 5.77 -3.68
N LYS A 151 5.49 6.76 -2.80
CA LYS A 151 4.28 7.28 -2.15
C LYS A 151 3.42 8.12 -3.10
N ALA A 152 4.06 9.03 -3.83
CA ALA A 152 3.37 9.80 -4.84
C ALA A 152 3.05 8.90 -6.04
N ASP A 153 1.84 9.00 -6.55
CA ASP A 153 1.37 8.23 -7.70
C ASP A 153 1.54 6.69 -7.57
N HIS A 154 1.45 6.17 -6.33
CA HIS A 154 1.60 4.73 -6.09
C HIS A 154 0.62 3.88 -6.92
N GLY A 155 -0.58 4.37 -7.19
CA GLY A 155 -1.55 3.70 -8.04
C GLY A 155 -1.05 3.55 -9.48
N TRP A 156 -0.37 4.56 -10.03
CA TRP A 156 0.25 4.47 -11.34
C TRP A 156 1.38 3.43 -11.35
N TRP A 157 2.25 3.45 -10.34
CA TRP A 157 3.36 2.50 -10.21
C TRP A 157 2.89 1.07 -10.00
N ALA A 158 1.89 0.85 -9.14
CA ALA A 158 1.28 -0.45 -8.93
C ALA A 158 0.66 -0.98 -10.24
N ALA A 159 -0.05 -0.13 -10.99
CA ALA A 159 -0.60 -0.53 -12.28
C ALA A 159 0.49 -1.01 -13.25
N GLN A 160 1.64 -0.34 -13.33
CA GLN A 160 2.77 -0.79 -14.17
C GLN A 160 3.27 -2.17 -13.74
N LEU A 161 3.44 -2.39 -12.43
CA LEU A 161 3.94 -3.65 -11.89
C LEU A 161 3.01 -4.83 -12.22
N PHE A 162 1.70 -4.59 -12.21
CA PHE A 162 0.70 -5.65 -12.36
C PHE A 162 0.11 -5.79 -13.77
N GLU A 163 0.21 -4.76 -14.62
CA GLU A 163 -0.39 -4.72 -15.96
C GLU A 163 -0.16 -5.99 -16.82
N PRO A 164 1.03 -6.61 -16.83
CA PRO A 164 1.24 -7.83 -17.62
C PRO A 164 0.43 -9.05 -17.14
N TYR A 165 -0.02 -9.03 -15.91
CA TYR A 165 -0.58 -10.21 -15.23
C TYR A 165 -2.07 -10.12 -14.93
N VAL A 166 -2.68 -8.95 -15.07
CA VAL A 166 -4.10 -8.72 -14.77
C VAL A 166 -4.87 -8.27 -16.00
N SER A 167 -6.20 -8.17 -15.90
CA SER A 167 -7.00 -7.55 -16.98
C SER A 167 -6.76 -6.04 -17.04
N GLU A 168 -7.02 -5.44 -18.21
CA GLU A 168 -6.95 -3.99 -18.38
C GLU A 168 -7.85 -3.24 -17.40
N GLN A 169 -9.01 -3.81 -17.04
CA GLN A 169 -9.93 -3.24 -16.08
C GLN A 169 -9.31 -3.19 -14.68
N VAL A 170 -8.65 -4.25 -14.25
CA VAL A 170 -7.94 -4.30 -12.95
C VAL A 170 -6.80 -3.30 -12.93
N ALA A 171 -5.96 -3.26 -13.97
CA ALA A 171 -4.88 -2.30 -14.09
C ALA A 171 -5.39 -0.85 -14.08
N PHE A 172 -6.49 -0.57 -14.78
CA PHE A 172 -7.15 0.73 -14.78
C PHE A 172 -7.66 1.11 -13.38
N ALA A 173 -8.32 0.18 -12.70
CA ALA A 173 -8.85 0.42 -11.36
C ALA A 173 -7.74 0.77 -10.37
N ILE A 174 -6.63 0.03 -10.40
CA ILE A 174 -5.43 0.31 -9.60
C ILE A 174 -4.86 1.69 -9.94
N ARG A 175 -4.71 2.01 -11.22
CA ARG A 175 -4.09 3.27 -11.68
C ARG A 175 -4.83 4.51 -11.20
N TYR A 176 -6.16 4.51 -11.19
CA TYR A 176 -6.96 5.71 -11.00
C TYR A 176 -7.62 5.82 -9.61
N HIS A 177 -7.54 4.79 -8.76
CA HIS A 177 -8.20 4.84 -7.44
C HIS A 177 -7.78 6.07 -6.65
N GLN A 178 -6.52 6.42 -6.68
CA GLN A 178 -5.91 7.49 -5.90
C GLN A 178 -6.49 8.87 -6.25
N ALA A 179 -6.70 9.18 -7.53
CA ALA A 179 -7.29 10.44 -7.94
C ALA A 179 -8.76 10.59 -7.51
N LEU A 180 -9.48 9.48 -7.39
CA LEU A 180 -10.91 9.50 -7.04
C LEU A 180 -11.17 9.82 -5.57
N ARG A 181 -10.20 9.68 -4.69
CA ARG A 181 -10.36 9.90 -3.25
C ARG A 181 -10.82 11.32 -2.89
N PHE A 182 -10.49 12.29 -3.72
CA PHE A 182 -10.81 13.71 -3.49
C PHE A 182 -12.17 14.14 -4.04
N TYR A 183 -12.88 13.26 -4.73
CA TYR A 183 -14.14 13.59 -5.39
C TYR A 183 -15.26 12.67 -4.90
N PRO A 184 -16.30 13.24 -4.24
CA PRO A 184 -17.42 12.45 -3.77
C PRO A 184 -18.21 11.82 -4.92
N ASP A 185 -18.83 10.68 -4.64
CA ASP A 185 -19.77 10.02 -5.54
C ASP A 185 -20.96 9.45 -4.75
N PRO A 186 -22.06 10.19 -4.64
CA PRO A 186 -23.25 9.75 -3.93
C PRO A 186 -23.88 8.46 -4.46
N SER A 187 -23.62 8.11 -5.73
CA SER A 187 -24.19 6.89 -6.34
C SER A 187 -23.69 5.60 -5.70
N VAL A 188 -22.55 5.66 -5.03
CA VAL A 188 -21.96 4.54 -4.27
C VAL A 188 -21.79 4.88 -2.79
N GLY A 189 -22.40 5.97 -2.32
CA GLY A 189 -22.30 6.40 -0.93
C GLY A 189 -20.91 6.87 -0.52
N TYR A 190 -20.08 7.34 -1.48
CA TYR A 190 -18.77 7.87 -1.19
C TYR A 190 -18.85 9.36 -0.94
N ASP A 191 -18.68 9.76 0.30
CA ASP A 191 -18.52 11.16 0.70
C ASP A 191 -17.04 11.50 0.80
N TYR A 192 -16.71 12.79 0.65
CA TYR A 192 -15.34 13.25 0.90
C TYR A 192 -14.96 12.94 2.36
N PRO A 193 -13.84 12.23 2.59
CA PRO A 193 -13.51 11.75 3.93
C PRO A 193 -13.33 12.88 4.94
N GLN A 194 -14.03 12.82 6.07
CA GLN A 194 -13.88 13.80 7.16
C GLN A 194 -12.44 13.89 7.67
N LEU A 195 -11.70 12.79 7.60
CA LEU A 195 -10.29 12.73 7.92
C LEU A 195 -9.48 13.72 7.06
N TYR A 196 -9.79 13.83 5.76
CA TYR A 196 -9.13 14.79 4.86
C TYR A 196 -9.50 16.24 5.21
N ASN A 197 -10.74 16.50 5.60
CA ASN A 197 -11.12 17.82 6.10
C ASN A 197 -10.35 18.24 7.36
N LEU A 198 -10.04 17.28 8.24
CA LEU A 198 -9.27 17.55 9.45
C LEU A 198 -7.79 17.90 9.14
N ILE A 199 -7.26 17.43 8.04
CA ILE A 199 -5.85 17.58 7.69
C ILE A 199 -5.62 18.71 6.70
N PHE A 200 -6.44 18.79 5.65
CA PHE A 200 -6.25 19.74 4.56
C PHE A 200 -7.08 21.02 4.71
N GLY A 201 -8.14 20.96 5.50
CA GLY A 201 -9.19 21.99 5.55
C GLY A 201 -10.34 21.67 4.60
N THR A 202 -11.48 22.33 4.86
CA THR A 202 -12.72 22.13 4.10
C THR A 202 -12.74 22.84 2.74
N ASP A 203 -11.82 23.74 2.51
CA ASP A 203 -11.64 24.55 1.29
C ASP A 203 -10.53 24.01 0.37
N TYR A 204 -10.01 22.83 0.69
CA TYR A 204 -8.97 22.21 -0.07
C TYR A 204 -9.40 21.90 -1.52
N THR A 205 -8.57 22.27 -2.46
CA THR A 205 -8.73 21.97 -3.91
C THR A 205 -7.58 21.12 -4.40
N PRO A 206 -7.86 19.95 -4.99
CA PRO A 206 -6.81 19.13 -5.59
C PRO A 206 -6.04 19.84 -6.71
N PRO A 207 -4.76 19.54 -6.91
CA PRO A 207 -3.99 20.13 -8.00
C PRO A 207 -4.52 19.73 -9.37
N PRO A 208 -4.24 20.53 -10.42
CA PRO A 208 -4.82 20.34 -11.76
C PRO A 208 -4.59 18.96 -12.37
N TYR A 209 -3.46 18.30 -12.07
CA TYR A 209 -3.18 16.96 -12.62
C TYR A 209 -4.07 15.88 -11.99
N ILE A 210 -4.41 16.00 -10.71
CA ILE A 210 -5.36 15.11 -10.04
C ILE A 210 -6.78 15.33 -10.60
N GLU A 211 -7.17 16.59 -10.82
CA GLU A 211 -8.43 16.89 -11.47
C GLU A 211 -8.50 16.31 -12.89
N ALA A 212 -7.43 16.45 -13.67
CA ALA A 212 -7.36 15.87 -15.01
C ALA A 212 -7.49 14.34 -15.00
N ALA A 213 -6.81 13.68 -14.06
CA ALA A 213 -6.91 12.23 -13.88
C ALA A 213 -8.35 11.82 -13.47
N TYR A 214 -8.98 12.56 -12.56
CA TYR A 214 -10.37 12.34 -12.18
C TYR A 214 -11.31 12.50 -13.39
N GLN A 215 -11.21 13.59 -14.15
CA GLN A 215 -12.07 13.84 -15.32
C GLN A 215 -11.92 12.75 -16.39
N TYR A 216 -10.70 12.30 -16.64
CA TYR A 216 -10.46 11.18 -17.53
C TYR A 216 -11.12 9.90 -17.00
N CYS A 217 -10.87 9.56 -15.75
CA CYS A 217 -11.41 8.35 -15.13
C CYS A 217 -12.94 8.40 -15.07
N ARG A 218 -13.53 9.55 -14.68
CA ARG A 218 -14.98 9.73 -14.54
C ARG A 218 -15.76 9.46 -15.84
N ASN A 219 -15.15 9.72 -16.96
CA ASN A 219 -15.75 9.53 -18.29
C ASN A 219 -15.35 8.19 -18.93
N HIS A 220 -14.58 7.36 -18.25
CA HIS A 220 -14.12 6.09 -18.79
C HIS A 220 -15.11 4.95 -18.49
N LYS A 221 -15.21 3.96 -19.39
CA LYS A 221 -16.08 2.79 -19.23
C LYS A 221 -15.84 2.00 -17.94
N TRP A 222 -14.64 2.07 -17.38
CA TRP A 222 -14.24 1.39 -16.14
C TRP A 222 -14.21 2.31 -14.91
N TYR A 223 -14.83 3.48 -15.00
CA TYR A 223 -14.90 4.40 -13.86
C TYR A 223 -15.32 3.71 -12.56
N MET A 224 -16.40 2.91 -12.65
CA MET A 224 -16.94 2.26 -11.46
C MET A 224 -15.96 1.24 -10.86
N ALA A 225 -15.11 0.60 -11.67
CA ALA A 225 -14.08 -0.30 -11.16
C ALA A 225 -13.07 0.45 -10.27
N ALA A 226 -12.55 1.59 -10.75
CA ALA A 226 -11.64 2.42 -9.94
C ALA A 226 -12.35 3.02 -8.71
N ARG A 227 -13.61 3.46 -8.86
CA ARG A 227 -14.40 4.03 -7.76
C ARG A 227 -14.64 3.01 -6.65
N LEU A 228 -14.93 1.76 -6.98
CA LEU A 228 -15.14 0.70 -5.97
C LEU A 228 -13.85 0.34 -5.24
N VAL A 229 -12.68 0.45 -5.88
CA VAL A 229 -11.40 0.35 -5.17
C VAL A 229 -11.31 1.47 -4.12
N THR A 230 -11.52 2.73 -4.50
CA THR A 230 -11.48 3.89 -3.57
C THR A 230 -12.47 3.74 -2.40
N VAL A 231 -13.68 3.21 -2.65
CA VAL A 231 -14.69 2.97 -1.59
C VAL A 231 -14.21 1.92 -0.58
N ASN A 232 -13.55 0.85 -1.05
CA ASN A 232 -13.09 -0.22 -0.18
C ASN A 232 -11.74 0.07 0.46
N ASP A 233 -10.92 0.93 -0.15
CA ASP A 233 -9.70 1.46 0.40
C ASP A 233 -9.97 2.27 1.67
N LEU A 234 -10.96 3.16 1.61
CA LEU A 234 -11.30 4.06 2.69
C LEU A 234 -11.64 3.30 3.99
N TYR A 235 -10.98 3.68 5.09
CA TYR A 235 -11.15 3.08 6.43
C TYR A 235 -10.78 1.57 6.53
N SER A 236 -9.94 1.06 5.65
CA SER A 236 -9.39 -0.30 5.75
C SER A 236 -8.17 -0.36 6.68
N PHE A 237 -8.33 0.17 7.90
CA PHE A 237 -7.30 0.32 8.92
C PHE A 237 -7.78 -0.16 10.30
N ASP A 238 -8.49 -1.28 10.35
CA ASP A 238 -8.90 -1.89 11.62
C ASP A 238 -7.76 -2.75 12.21
N PRO A 239 -7.16 -2.34 13.34
CA PRO A 239 -6.08 -3.09 13.95
C PRO A 239 -6.51 -4.45 14.51
N ASN A 240 -7.82 -4.70 14.62
CA ASN A 240 -8.38 -5.94 15.13
C ASN A 240 -8.78 -6.92 14.02
N HIS A 241 -8.74 -6.48 12.77
CA HIS A 241 -9.12 -7.30 11.62
C HIS A 241 -7.87 -7.79 10.87
N ILE A 242 -7.50 -9.04 11.13
CA ILE A 242 -6.36 -9.70 10.48
C ILE A 242 -6.89 -10.61 9.38
N VAL A 243 -6.40 -10.41 8.17
CA VAL A 243 -6.79 -11.18 6.99
C VAL A 243 -5.59 -11.96 6.46
N ASP A 244 -5.77 -13.27 6.28
CA ASP A 244 -4.76 -14.13 5.67
C ASP A 244 -4.79 -13.97 4.14
N PRO A 245 -3.66 -13.70 3.47
CA PRO A 245 -3.57 -13.68 2.01
C PRO A 245 -4.11 -14.94 1.34
N ALA A 246 -4.02 -16.09 1.96
CA ALA A 246 -4.54 -17.36 1.46
C ALA A 246 -6.03 -17.33 1.16
N LYS A 247 -6.80 -16.43 1.80
CA LYS A 247 -8.21 -16.19 1.52
C LYS A 247 -8.50 -15.85 0.05
N PHE A 248 -7.55 -15.25 -0.63
CA PHE A 248 -7.68 -14.78 -2.01
C PHE A 248 -7.09 -15.73 -3.04
N THR A 249 -6.63 -16.92 -2.65
CA THR A 249 -5.96 -17.89 -3.55
C THR A 249 -6.77 -18.18 -4.79
N ASP A 250 -8.05 -18.44 -4.66
CA ASP A 250 -8.93 -18.77 -5.78
C ASP A 250 -9.16 -17.60 -6.72
N ILE A 251 -9.31 -16.39 -6.18
CA ILE A 251 -9.47 -15.15 -6.95
C ILE A 251 -8.18 -14.86 -7.72
N ILE A 252 -7.04 -14.97 -7.06
CA ILE A 252 -5.72 -14.82 -7.69
C ILE A 252 -5.58 -15.86 -8.81
N GLY A 253 -5.94 -17.12 -8.56
CA GLY A 253 -5.85 -18.20 -9.55
C GLY A 253 -6.69 -17.96 -10.80
N ARG A 254 -7.84 -17.27 -10.68
CA ARG A 254 -8.71 -16.96 -11.83
C ARG A 254 -8.35 -15.68 -12.58
N HIS A 255 -7.86 -14.67 -11.87
CA HIS A 255 -7.74 -13.29 -12.42
C HIS A 255 -6.31 -12.76 -12.50
N PHE A 256 -5.33 -13.51 -11.98
CA PHE A 256 -3.92 -13.17 -12.08
C PHE A 256 -3.19 -14.19 -12.96
N LYS A 257 -2.57 -13.72 -14.04
CA LYS A 257 -1.79 -14.56 -14.97
C LYS A 257 -0.45 -14.92 -14.36
N GLN A 258 -0.42 -15.91 -13.49
CA GLN A 258 0.81 -16.38 -12.85
C GLN A 258 1.76 -16.97 -13.90
N PRO A 259 2.99 -16.41 -14.07
CA PRO A 259 3.98 -16.99 -14.98
C PRO A 259 4.45 -18.35 -14.48
N LYS A 260 4.66 -19.30 -15.37
CA LYS A 260 5.14 -20.64 -15.04
C LYS A 260 6.58 -20.62 -14.49
N GLU A 261 7.36 -19.70 -14.98
CA GLU A 261 8.74 -19.45 -14.57
C GLU A 261 8.83 -18.81 -13.18
N GLY A 262 7.70 -18.27 -12.67
CA GLY A 262 7.63 -17.43 -11.49
C GLY A 262 7.76 -15.95 -11.79
N LEU A 263 7.19 -15.12 -10.92
CA LEU A 263 7.28 -13.66 -11.02
C LEU A 263 8.74 -13.20 -10.92
N GLY A 264 9.16 -12.42 -11.89
CA GLY A 264 10.53 -11.95 -12.01
C GLY A 264 11.43 -12.81 -12.90
N TYR A 265 10.99 -14.02 -13.29
CA TYR A 265 11.76 -14.95 -14.14
C TYR A 265 11.10 -15.17 -15.49
N ASP A 266 9.99 -14.51 -15.75
CA ASP A 266 9.28 -14.44 -17.02
C ASP A 266 9.85 -13.35 -17.95
N ASN A 267 9.35 -13.29 -19.18
CA ASN A 267 9.75 -12.30 -20.18
C ASN A 267 8.90 -11.00 -20.13
N SER A 268 8.24 -10.72 -19.02
CA SER A 268 7.49 -9.47 -18.89
C SER A 268 8.42 -8.25 -18.80
N PRO A 269 7.96 -7.08 -19.24
CA PRO A 269 8.77 -5.85 -19.15
C PRO A 269 9.05 -5.42 -17.71
N VAL A 270 8.34 -5.98 -16.74
CA VAL A 270 8.49 -5.68 -15.31
C VAL A 270 9.18 -6.79 -14.51
N ALA A 271 9.66 -7.83 -15.15
CA ALA A 271 10.33 -8.96 -14.47
C ALA A 271 11.49 -8.52 -13.58
N HIS A 272 12.27 -7.52 -14.01
CA HIS A 272 13.38 -6.97 -13.22
C HIS A 272 12.90 -6.28 -11.93
N MET A 273 11.72 -5.66 -11.94
CA MET A 273 11.13 -5.06 -10.73
C MET A 273 10.78 -6.15 -9.70
N TRP A 274 10.19 -7.25 -10.15
CA TRP A 274 9.91 -8.40 -9.30
C TRP A 274 11.17 -9.03 -8.73
N ARG A 275 12.25 -9.16 -9.52
CA ARG A 275 13.55 -9.65 -9.02
C ARG A 275 14.12 -8.75 -7.94
N THR A 276 14.03 -7.43 -8.14
CA THR A 276 14.48 -6.46 -7.14
C THR A 276 13.70 -6.58 -5.83
N ILE A 277 12.38 -6.79 -5.93
CA ILE A 277 11.54 -7.00 -4.74
C ILE A 277 11.86 -8.37 -4.09
N ALA A 278 12.07 -9.40 -4.88
CA ALA A 278 12.38 -10.75 -4.39
C ALA A 278 13.73 -10.80 -3.65
N ASN A 279 14.73 -10.13 -4.20
CA ASN A 279 16.09 -10.12 -3.67
C ASN A 279 16.71 -8.72 -3.78
N PRO A 280 16.35 -7.81 -2.86
CA PRO A 280 16.79 -6.41 -2.92
C PRO A 280 18.30 -6.23 -2.79
N ASP A 281 19.02 -7.23 -2.30
CA ASP A 281 20.48 -7.19 -2.13
C ASP A 281 21.23 -7.72 -3.37
N ALA A 282 20.54 -8.34 -4.31
CA ALA A 282 21.17 -8.82 -5.52
C ALA A 282 21.42 -7.66 -6.49
N PRO A 283 22.58 -7.58 -7.13
CA PRO A 283 22.75 -6.74 -8.30
C PRO A 283 21.79 -7.18 -9.39
N LEU A 284 21.30 -6.23 -10.18
CA LEU A 284 20.37 -6.47 -11.29
C LEU A 284 20.93 -7.46 -12.32
#